data_7759d0a1d38e977be8abad6ca07b7753
#
_entry.id   7759d0a1d38e977be8abad6ca07b7753
#
_cell.length_a   1.000
_cell.length_b   1.000
_cell.length_c   1.000
_cell.angle_alpha   90.00
_cell.angle_beta   90.00
_cell.angle_gamma   90.00
#
_symmetry.space_group_name_H-M   'P 1'
#
loop_
_entity.id
_entity.type
_entity.pdbx_description
1 polymer ?
#
loop_
_entity_poly.entity_id
_entity_poly.type
_entity_poly.pdbx_seq_one_letter_code
_entity_poly.pdbx_strand_id
1 'polypeptide(L)'
;MKKQLAFRAIWEDYEPGIQTIEFPEVVRRKLYSYNQELAEKYPVSVASEIIHEHPKSEMYLPAQFHARPYQEDAVMEWKKHGYCGIFDMATGTGKTLTALSGLWKLFTDNQERLAIIITCPYQHLVDQWVEDIETFGIRPIIGYSSSPQKNWKKNLEQAVRSFRLGVLNFFCFITTNASFVTKKIQEQVGLLGPDTVYVVDEAHNMGAEYYRRYLPENIGYRLA
;
A
#
# COMPACT_ATOMS: atom_id res chain seq x y z
N MET A 1 36.96 -3.30 -3.25
CA MET A 1 37.51 -2.38 -4.25
C MET A 1 37.23 -2.79 -5.70
N LYS A 2 37.55 -4.01 -6.19
CA LYS A 2 37.34 -4.38 -7.62
C LYS A 2 35.86 -4.33 -8.06
N LYS A 3 34.89 -4.75 -7.24
CA LYS A 3 33.46 -4.75 -7.58
C LYS A 3 32.84 -3.34 -7.64
N GLN A 4 33.35 -2.40 -6.86
CA GLN A 4 32.89 -1.00 -6.90
C GLN A 4 33.39 -0.26 -8.14
N LEU A 5 34.61 -0.57 -8.59
CA LEU A 5 35.16 -0.01 -9.82
C LEU A 5 34.44 -0.52 -11.07
N ALA A 6 34.10 -1.83 -11.14
CA ALA A 6 33.33 -2.40 -12.21
C ALA A 6 31.90 -1.81 -12.27
N PHE A 7 31.23 -1.63 -11.11
CA PHE A 7 29.91 -0.99 -11.06
C PHE A 7 29.96 0.47 -11.54
N ARG A 8 31.00 1.19 -11.17
CA ARG A 8 31.18 2.59 -11.57
C ARG A 8 31.47 2.74 -13.06
N ALA A 9 32.25 1.83 -13.64
CA ALA A 9 32.50 1.80 -15.09
C ALA A 9 31.25 1.56 -15.92
N ILE A 10 30.35 0.68 -15.46
CA ILE A 10 29.04 0.44 -16.08
C ILE A 10 28.13 1.67 -15.94
N TRP A 11 28.12 2.30 -14.77
CA TRP A 11 27.27 3.46 -14.48
C TRP A 11 27.66 4.72 -15.26
N GLU A 12 28.95 4.87 -15.54
CA GLU A 12 29.54 6.03 -16.23
C GLU A 12 29.76 5.77 -17.74
N ASP A 13 29.17 4.71 -18.33
CA ASP A 13 29.27 4.33 -19.74
C ASP A 13 30.70 4.05 -20.24
N TYR A 14 31.61 3.65 -19.37
CA TYR A 14 33.00 3.31 -19.72
C TYR A 14 33.18 1.83 -20.12
N GLU A 15 32.18 0.99 -20.00
CA GLU A 15 32.29 -0.44 -20.35
C GLU A 15 31.92 -0.64 -21.82
N PRO A 16 32.84 -1.15 -22.67
CA PRO A 16 32.56 -1.37 -24.09
C PRO A 16 31.41 -2.37 -24.31
N GLY A 17 30.38 -1.94 -25.05
CA GLY A 17 29.21 -2.77 -25.37
C GLY A 17 28.08 -2.72 -24.35
N ILE A 18 28.18 -1.87 -23.33
CA ILE A 18 27.10 -1.60 -22.36
C ILE A 18 26.77 -0.12 -22.47
N GLN A 19 25.48 0.19 -22.62
CA GLN A 19 24.97 1.55 -22.57
C GLN A 19 24.05 1.71 -21.36
N THR A 20 24.36 2.66 -20.47
CA THR A 20 23.50 3.00 -19.34
C THR A 20 22.44 3.99 -19.80
N ILE A 21 21.18 3.62 -19.71
CA ILE A 21 20.03 4.48 -20.03
C ILE A 21 19.17 4.65 -18.79
N GLU A 22 18.48 5.80 -18.68
CA GLU A 22 17.59 6.05 -17.54
C GLU A 22 16.52 4.96 -17.41
N PHE A 23 16.24 4.55 -16.18
CA PHE A 23 15.36 3.45 -15.84
C PHE A 23 13.97 3.48 -16.55
N PRO A 24 13.28 4.62 -16.70
CA PRO A 24 12.01 4.69 -17.41
C PRO A 24 12.13 4.25 -18.88
N GLU A 25 13.22 4.58 -19.53
CA GLU A 25 13.45 4.25 -20.95
C GLU A 25 13.85 2.79 -21.17
N VAL A 26 14.60 2.22 -20.23
CA VAL A 26 14.93 0.78 -20.21
C VAL A 26 13.68 -0.08 -20.04
N VAL A 27 12.84 0.28 -19.09
CA VAL A 27 11.57 -0.42 -18.84
C VAL A 27 10.65 -0.30 -20.05
N ARG A 28 10.52 0.89 -20.60
CA ARG A 28 9.70 1.17 -21.78
C ARG A 28 10.17 0.36 -23.00
N ARG A 29 11.45 0.38 -23.34
CA ARG A 29 12.00 -0.37 -24.50
C ARG A 29 11.90 -1.88 -24.32
N LYS A 30 12.22 -2.40 -23.13
CA LYS A 30 12.08 -3.83 -22.83
C LYS A 30 10.64 -4.30 -22.81
N LEU A 31 9.72 -3.53 -22.24
CA LEU A 31 8.29 -3.87 -22.25
C LEU A 31 7.73 -3.87 -23.68
N TYR A 32 8.14 -2.92 -24.52
CA TYR A 32 7.74 -2.92 -25.94
C TYR A 32 8.32 -4.10 -26.72
N SER A 33 9.60 -4.45 -26.54
CA SER A 33 10.20 -5.61 -27.22
C SER A 33 9.62 -6.94 -26.74
N TYR A 34 9.37 -7.08 -25.43
CA TYR A 34 8.70 -8.27 -24.88
C TYR A 34 7.26 -8.41 -25.37
N ASN A 35 6.52 -7.33 -25.50
CA ASN A 35 5.17 -7.37 -26.05
C ASN A 35 5.13 -7.76 -27.53
N GLN A 36 6.11 -7.35 -28.33
CA GLN A 36 6.20 -7.75 -29.74
C GLN A 36 6.64 -9.21 -29.90
N GLU A 37 7.66 -9.66 -29.18
CA GLU A 37 8.13 -11.06 -29.24
C GLU A 37 7.12 -12.05 -28.63
N LEU A 38 6.39 -11.67 -27.58
CA LEU A 38 5.36 -12.51 -26.97
C LEU A 38 4.07 -12.55 -27.79
N ALA A 39 3.70 -11.46 -28.46
CA ALA A 39 2.54 -11.43 -29.35
C ALA A 39 2.74 -12.32 -30.60
N GLU A 40 3.98 -12.46 -31.08
CA GLU A 40 4.30 -13.35 -32.21
C GLU A 40 4.47 -14.82 -31.79
N LYS A 41 4.89 -15.09 -30.58
CA LYS A 41 5.26 -16.44 -30.11
C LYS A 41 4.14 -17.17 -29.35
N TYR A 42 3.18 -16.45 -28.80
CA TYR A 42 2.07 -16.99 -28.01
C TYR A 42 0.77 -16.31 -28.40
N PRO A 43 -0.18 -17.01 -29.05
CA PRO A 43 -1.50 -16.44 -29.33
C PRO A 43 -2.19 -16.05 -28.01
N VAL A 44 -2.95 -14.98 -28.06
CA VAL A 44 -3.58 -14.14 -27.02
C VAL A 44 -4.14 -14.85 -25.77
N SER A 45 -4.33 -16.17 -25.80
CA SER A 45 -4.90 -16.92 -24.67
C SER A 45 -3.96 -17.15 -23.46
N VAL A 46 -2.66 -17.01 -23.63
CA VAL A 46 -1.67 -17.26 -22.55
C VAL A 46 -1.10 -15.94 -21.99
N ALA A 47 -1.12 -14.87 -22.79
CA ALA A 47 -0.67 -13.55 -22.33
C ALA A 47 -1.63 -12.91 -21.31
N SER A 48 -2.90 -13.28 -21.31
CA SER A 48 -3.89 -12.80 -20.33
C SER A 48 -3.76 -13.42 -18.94
N GLU A 49 -3.03 -14.55 -18.79
CA GLU A 49 -2.79 -15.15 -17.48
C GLU A 49 -1.51 -14.62 -16.78
N ILE A 50 -0.62 -13.95 -17.55
CA ILE A 50 0.66 -13.45 -17.00
C ILE A 50 0.58 -11.96 -16.61
N ILE A 51 -0.31 -11.23 -17.25
CA ILE A 51 -0.69 -9.90 -16.80
C ILE A 51 -1.96 -10.08 -15.97
N HIS A 52 -1.84 -10.51 -14.74
CA HIS A 52 -2.82 -10.09 -13.77
C HIS A 52 -2.69 -8.56 -13.74
N GLU A 53 -3.48 -7.89 -14.57
CA GLU A 53 -3.91 -6.54 -14.28
C GLU A 53 -4.53 -6.63 -12.88
N HIS A 54 -3.74 -6.31 -11.87
CA HIS A 54 -4.35 -5.88 -10.64
C HIS A 54 -5.20 -4.69 -11.07
N PRO A 55 -6.55 -4.80 -11.03
CA PRO A 55 -7.40 -3.70 -11.39
C PRO A 55 -6.86 -2.51 -10.61
N LYS A 56 -6.53 -1.41 -11.30
CA LYS A 56 -6.01 -0.22 -10.66
C LYS A 56 -6.93 0.09 -9.49
N SER A 57 -6.43 -0.10 -8.30
CA SER A 57 -7.13 0.32 -7.10
C SER A 57 -7.06 1.85 -7.14
N GLU A 58 -8.12 2.48 -7.56
CA GLU A 58 -8.23 3.93 -7.64
C GLU A 58 -9.03 4.37 -6.43
N MET A 59 -8.37 4.98 -5.47
CA MET A 59 -9.06 5.56 -4.34
C MET A 59 -9.82 6.81 -4.76
N TYR A 60 -11.13 6.84 -4.55
CA TYR A 60 -11.99 7.99 -4.81
C TYR A 60 -12.92 8.26 -3.64
N LEU A 61 -13.41 9.49 -3.56
CA LEU A 61 -14.46 9.85 -2.62
C LEU A 61 -15.82 9.51 -3.23
N PRO A 62 -16.64 8.63 -2.62
CA PRO A 62 -17.95 8.27 -3.16
C PRO A 62 -18.85 9.51 -3.30
N ALA A 63 -19.54 9.67 -4.43
CA ALA A 63 -20.38 10.84 -4.71
C ALA A 63 -21.51 11.05 -3.67
N GLN A 64 -21.98 9.96 -3.07
CA GLN A 64 -23.01 9.99 -2.01
C GLN A 64 -22.43 10.23 -0.61
N PHE A 65 -21.12 10.23 -0.45
CA PHE A 65 -20.49 10.50 0.85
C PHE A 65 -20.50 12.00 1.13
N HIS A 66 -21.17 12.37 2.19
CA HIS A 66 -21.16 13.74 2.72
C HIS A 66 -20.65 13.71 4.15
N ALA A 67 -19.43 14.21 4.32
CA ALA A 67 -18.86 14.32 5.65
C ALA A 67 -19.69 15.27 6.52
N ARG A 68 -19.90 14.91 7.78
CA ARG A 68 -20.51 15.80 8.77
C ARG A 68 -19.46 16.80 9.25
N PRO A 69 -19.83 18.00 9.72
CA PRO A 69 -18.87 19.02 10.14
C PRO A 69 -17.78 18.50 11.09
N TYR A 70 -18.15 17.71 12.11
CA TYR A 70 -17.16 17.16 13.04
C TYR A 70 -16.20 16.13 12.40
N GLN A 71 -16.60 15.45 11.32
CA GLN A 71 -15.74 14.55 10.57
C GLN A 71 -14.73 15.34 9.73
N GLU A 72 -15.18 16.42 9.11
CA GLU A 72 -14.29 17.34 8.38
C GLU A 72 -13.28 17.98 9.34
N ASP A 73 -13.73 18.45 10.51
CA ASP A 73 -12.86 19.03 11.53
C ASP A 73 -11.81 18.01 12.00
N ALA A 74 -12.19 16.75 12.24
CA ALA A 74 -11.26 15.70 12.63
C ALA A 74 -10.19 15.43 11.56
N VAL A 75 -10.59 15.38 10.29
CA VAL A 75 -9.65 15.18 9.17
C VAL A 75 -8.72 16.38 9.00
N MET A 76 -9.25 17.61 9.13
CA MET A 76 -8.45 18.83 9.03
C MET A 76 -7.45 18.95 10.18
N GLU A 77 -7.84 18.56 11.38
CA GLU A 77 -6.96 18.56 12.54
C GLU A 77 -5.86 17.50 12.40
N TRP A 78 -6.19 16.29 11.91
CA TRP A 78 -5.19 15.26 11.60
C TRP A 78 -4.19 15.73 10.54
N LYS A 79 -4.65 16.44 9.51
CA LYS A 79 -3.79 17.05 8.50
C LYS A 79 -2.84 18.09 9.11
N LYS A 80 -3.33 18.98 9.98
CA LYS A 80 -2.51 20.00 10.66
C LYS A 80 -1.38 19.38 11.49
N HIS A 81 -1.60 18.18 12.03
CA HIS A 81 -0.60 17.42 12.78
C HIS A 81 0.24 16.48 11.90
N GLY A 82 0.37 16.80 10.60
CA GLY A 82 1.20 16.03 9.67
C GLY A 82 0.67 14.62 9.43
N TYR A 83 -0.64 14.41 9.53
CA TYR A 83 -1.28 13.11 9.39
C TYR A 83 -0.83 12.07 10.44
N CYS A 84 -0.59 12.54 11.65
CA CYS A 84 -0.27 11.70 12.81
C CYS A 84 -1.22 12.04 13.97
N GLY A 85 -2.09 11.09 14.37
CA GLY A 85 -3.05 11.36 15.43
C GLY A 85 -4.03 10.22 15.70
N ILE A 86 -4.98 10.50 16.58
CA ILE A 86 -6.03 9.58 16.99
C ILE A 86 -7.38 10.25 16.78
N PHE A 87 -8.32 9.54 16.16
CA PHE A 87 -9.72 9.96 16.10
C PHE A 87 -10.47 9.45 17.34
N ASP A 88 -10.51 10.28 18.36
CA ASP A 88 -11.31 9.99 19.56
C ASP A 88 -12.80 10.27 19.28
N MET A 89 -13.46 9.29 18.72
CA MET A 89 -14.85 9.37 18.27
C MET A 89 -15.67 8.24 18.90
N ALA A 90 -16.90 8.56 19.33
CA ALA A 90 -17.81 7.57 19.91
C ALA A 90 -18.18 6.47 18.89
N THR A 91 -18.54 5.30 19.38
CA THR A 91 -19.05 4.20 18.55
C THR A 91 -20.31 4.63 17.80
N GLY A 92 -20.42 4.25 16.51
CA GLY A 92 -21.57 4.58 15.67
C GLY A 92 -21.56 6.00 15.06
N THR A 93 -20.55 6.80 15.31
CA THR A 93 -20.42 8.16 14.71
C THR A 93 -19.81 8.17 13.32
N GLY A 94 -19.52 6.99 12.74
CA GLY A 94 -18.92 6.88 11.40
C GLY A 94 -17.41 7.02 11.40
N LYS A 95 -16.74 6.52 12.44
CA LYS A 95 -15.27 6.55 12.59
C LYS A 95 -14.55 6.01 11.34
N THR A 96 -14.97 4.84 10.84
CA THR A 96 -14.37 4.21 9.65
C THR A 96 -14.49 5.10 8.41
N LEU A 97 -15.68 5.67 8.18
CA LEU A 97 -15.89 6.58 7.04
C LEU A 97 -15.10 7.88 7.19
N THR A 98 -14.95 8.39 8.42
CA THR A 98 -14.09 9.54 8.70
C THR A 98 -12.63 9.22 8.40
N ALA A 99 -12.15 8.03 8.83
CA ALA A 99 -10.80 7.57 8.53
C ALA A 99 -10.58 7.42 7.02
N LEU A 100 -11.52 6.81 6.29
CA LEU A 100 -11.43 6.64 4.83
C LEU A 100 -11.43 7.98 4.09
N SER A 101 -12.25 8.94 4.51
CA SER A 101 -12.23 10.29 3.93
C SER A 101 -10.90 11.03 4.20
N GLY A 102 -10.35 10.84 5.40
CA GLY A 102 -9.02 11.34 5.76
C GLY A 102 -7.91 10.69 4.95
N LEU A 103 -7.97 9.37 4.73
CA LEU A 103 -7.03 8.65 3.89
C LEU A 103 -7.10 9.10 2.43
N TRP A 104 -8.31 9.35 1.91
CA TRP A 104 -8.47 9.94 0.57
C TRP A 104 -7.82 11.34 0.49
N LYS A 105 -8.01 12.16 1.52
CA LYS A 105 -7.39 13.48 1.60
C LYS A 105 -5.87 13.38 1.62
N LEU A 106 -5.31 12.48 2.42
CA LEU A 106 -3.88 12.22 2.48
C LEU A 106 -3.35 11.72 1.12
N PHE A 107 -4.05 10.78 0.47
CA PHE A 107 -3.69 10.27 -0.85
C PHE A 107 -3.60 11.39 -1.89
N THR A 108 -4.61 12.28 -1.91
CA THR A 108 -4.62 13.44 -2.81
C THR A 108 -3.49 14.42 -2.49
N ASP A 109 -3.27 14.74 -1.22
CA ASP A 109 -2.21 15.66 -0.79
C ASP A 109 -0.80 15.08 -1.02
N ASN A 110 -0.66 13.76 -1.03
CA ASN A 110 0.61 13.05 -1.31
C ASN A 110 0.76 12.65 -2.79
N GLN A 111 0.18 13.44 -3.71
CA GLN A 111 0.31 13.27 -5.16
C GLN A 111 -0.12 11.88 -5.66
N GLU A 112 -1.17 11.33 -5.08
CA GLU A 112 -1.73 10.01 -5.40
C GLU A 112 -0.73 8.86 -5.21
N ARG A 113 0.22 9.03 -4.30
CA ARG A 113 1.16 8.00 -3.89
C ARG A 113 0.98 7.65 -2.43
N LEU A 114 0.44 6.45 -2.12
CA LEU A 114 0.20 6.03 -0.75
C LEU A 114 0.11 4.51 -0.62
N ALA A 115 0.82 3.95 0.36
CA ALA A 115 0.59 2.60 0.86
C ALA A 115 -0.24 2.68 2.15
N ILE A 116 -1.36 1.97 2.20
CA ILE A 116 -2.23 1.92 3.39
C ILE A 116 -2.09 0.57 4.06
N ILE A 117 -1.73 0.56 5.34
CA ILE A 117 -1.68 -0.62 6.19
C ILE A 117 -2.71 -0.46 7.30
N ILE A 118 -3.68 -1.35 7.36
CA ILE A 118 -4.75 -1.31 8.38
C ILE A 118 -4.67 -2.55 9.26
N THR A 119 -4.75 -2.38 10.57
CA THR A 119 -4.82 -3.47 11.53
C THR A 119 -6.06 -3.40 12.38
N CYS A 120 -6.75 -4.52 12.51
CA CYS A 120 -7.95 -4.68 13.33
C CYS A 120 -7.73 -5.78 14.39
N PRO A 121 -8.36 -5.71 15.56
CA PRO A 121 -8.20 -6.76 16.57
C PRO A 121 -8.75 -8.12 16.14
N TYR A 122 -9.83 -8.16 15.36
CA TYR A 122 -10.55 -9.38 15.00
C TYR A 122 -10.87 -9.46 13.50
N GLN A 123 -11.08 -10.69 12.99
CA GLN A 123 -11.35 -10.93 11.56
C GLN A 123 -12.67 -10.28 11.11
N HIS A 124 -13.73 -10.34 11.90
CA HIS A 124 -15.01 -9.73 11.53
C HIS A 124 -14.93 -8.20 11.40
N LEU A 125 -14.03 -7.54 12.13
CA LEU A 125 -13.76 -6.11 11.93
C LEU A 125 -12.97 -5.85 10.65
N VAL A 126 -12.06 -6.76 10.28
CA VAL A 126 -11.42 -6.71 8.95
C VAL A 126 -12.47 -6.76 7.84
N ASP A 127 -13.44 -7.68 7.95
CA ASP A 127 -14.49 -7.84 6.95
C ASP A 127 -15.39 -6.60 6.86
N GLN A 128 -15.75 -5.98 7.99
CA GLN A 128 -16.48 -4.71 8.01
C GLN A 128 -15.69 -3.56 7.36
N TRP A 129 -14.39 -3.47 7.67
CA TRP A 129 -13.53 -2.47 7.04
C TRP A 129 -13.44 -2.68 5.53
N VAL A 130 -13.39 -3.93 5.05
CA VAL A 130 -13.32 -4.25 3.63
C VAL A 130 -14.58 -3.75 2.91
N GLU A 131 -15.77 -3.96 3.47
CA GLU A 131 -17.03 -3.45 2.91
C GLU A 131 -16.98 -1.92 2.72
N ASP A 132 -16.54 -1.19 3.74
CA ASP A 132 -16.41 0.27 3.68
C ASP A 132 -15.30 0.72 2.70
N ILE A 133 -14.13 0.07 2.70
CA ILE A 133 -13.00 0.34 1.83
C ILE A 133 -13.38 0.19 0.35
N GLU A 134 -14.15 -0.84 0.01
CA GLU A 134 -14.59 -1.09 -1.36
C GLU A 134 -15.53 0.01 -1.89
N THR A 135 -16.28 0.68 -1.02
CA THR A 135 -17.10 1.85 -1.41
C THR A 135 -16.25 3.04 -1.87
N PHE A 136 -14.99 3.13 -1.41
CA PHE A 136 -14.02 4.13 -1.84
C PHE A 136 -13.17 3.68 -3.05
N GLY A 137 -13.58 2.61 -3.74
CA GLY A 137 -12.91 2.07 -4.93
C GLY A 137 -11.65 1.27 -4.65
N ILE A 138 -11.31 1.08 -3.38
CA ILE A 138 -10.10 0.38 -2.97
C ILE A 138 -10.36 -1.13 -2.92
N ARG A 139 -9.46 -1.91 -3.52
CA ARG A 139 -9.44 -3.37 -3.41
C ARG A 139 -8.27 -3.79 -2.51
N PRO A 140 -8.52 -4.08 -1.24
CA PRO A 140 -7.44 -4.37 -0.31
C PRO A 140 -6.89 -5.78 -0.48
N ILE A 141 -5.62 -5.95 -0.15
CA ILE A 141 -5.03 -7.27 0.11
C ILE A 141 -5.44 -7.65 1.54
N ILE A 142 -6.17 -8.75 1.69
CA ILE A 142 -6.73 -9.20 2.98
C ILE A 142 -5.83 -10.30 3.54
N GLY A 143 -5.11 -10.02 4.62
CA GLY A 143 -4.03 -10.86 5.14
C GLY A 143 -4.23 -11.41 6.55
N TYR A 144 -4.94 -12.52 6.71
CA TYR A 144 -5.00 -13.28 7.96
C TYR A 144 -5.05 -14.80 7.70
N SER A 145 -5.01 -15.62 8.74
CA SER A 145 -4.85 -17.10 8.62
C SER A 145 -5.94 -17.78 7.80
N SER A 146 -7.19 -17.34 7.94
CA SER A 146 -8.37 -17.85 7.21
C SER A 146 -8.84 -16.90 6.11
N SER A 147 -7.95 -16.06 5.58
CA SER A 147 -8.27 -15.10 4.54
C SER A 147 -8.92 -15.77 3.31
N PRO A 148 -9.95 -15.14 2.71
CA PRO A 148 -10.52 -15.58 1.45
C PRO A 148 -9.50 -15.50 0.29
N GLN A 149 -8.49 -14.65 0.40
CA GLN A 149 -7.41 -14.50 -0.57
C GLN A 149 -6.27 -15.48 -0.28
N LYS A 150 -6.30 -16.67 -0.87
CA LYS A 150 -5.30 -17.74 -0.60
C LYS A 150 -3.83 -17.29 -0.81
N ASN A 151 -3.58 -16.42 -1.78
CA ASN A 151 -2.24 -15.96 -2.17
C ASN A 151 -1.85 -14.60 -1.58
N TRP A 152 -2.55 -14.10 -0.57
CA TRP A 152 -2.36 -12.75 -0.04
C TRP A 152 -0.90 -12.44 0.36
N LYS A 153 -0.14 -13.42 0.85
CA LYS A 153 1.27 -13.24 1.22
C LYS A 153 2.14 -12.87 0.01
N LYS A 154 1.93 -13.57 -1.11
CA LYS A 154 2.62 -13.29 -2.37
C LYS A 154 2.17 -11.94 -2.96
N ASN A 155 0.87 -11.66 -2.87
CA ASN A 155 0.31 -10.39 -3.33
C ASN A 155 0.87 -9.21 -2.53
N LEU A 156 1.00 -9.33 -1.21
CA LEU A 156 1.62 -8.31 -0.36
C LEU A 156 3.09 -8.08 -0.74
N GLU A 157 3.88 -9.16 -0.87
CA GLU A 157 5.28 -9.06 -1.28
C GLU A 157 5.43 -8.36 -2.64
N GLN A 158 4.60 -8.72 -3.61
CA GLN A 158 4.59 -8.10 -4.93
C GLN A 158 4.17 -6.62 -4.87
N ALA A 159 3.12 -6.28 -4.11
CA ALA A 159 2.65 -4.90 -3.95
C ALA A 159 3.73 -4.01 -3.31
N VAL A 160 4.35 -4.48 -2.21
CA VAL A 160 5.44 -3.75 -1.54
C VAL A 160 6.62 -3.54 -2.49
N ARG A 161 7.03 -4.58 -3.22
CA ARG A 161 8.12 -4.48 -4.20
C ARG A 161 7.80 -3.48 -5.30
N SER A 162 6.61 -3.56 -5.91
CA SER A 162 6.18 -2.68 -6.99
C SER A 162 6.03 -1.23 -6.52
N PHE A 163 5.51 -1.02 -5.31
CA PHE A 163 5.40 0.30 -4.69
C PHE A 163 6.79 0.93 -4.47
N ARG A 164 7.74 0.18 -3.92
CA ARG A 164 9.12 0.66 -3.71
C ARG A 164 9.85 1.02 -5.01
N LEU A 165 9.58 0.29 -6.07
CA LEU A 165 10.16 0.55 -7.40
C LEU A 165 9.43 1.68 -8.17
N GLY A 166 8.37 2.28 -7.61
CA GLY A 166 7.58 3.30 -8.30
C GLY A 166 6.71 2.78 -9.46
N VAL A 167 6.57 1.46 -9.59
CA VAL A 167 5.71 0.82 -10.59
C VAL A 167 4.24 0.89 -10.16
N LEU A 168 4.00 0.84 -8.85
CA LEU A 168 2.69 0.97 -8.23
C LEU A 168 2.69 2.19 -7.31
N ASN A 169 1.72 3.08 -7.47
CA ASN A 169 1.61 4.27 -6.63
C ASN A 169 0.67 4.10 -5.44
N PHE A 170 -0.16 3.07 -5.46
CA PHE A 170 -1.16 2.87 -4.42
C PHE A 170 -1.42 1.38 -4.16
N PHE A 171 -1.50 0.99 -2.89
CA PHE A 171 -2.08 -0.27 -2.46
C PHE A 171 -2.61 -0.16 -1.03
N CYS A 172 -3.55 -1.04 -0.70
CA CYS A 172 -4.07 -1.18 0.65
C CYS A 172 -3.89 -2.63 1.13
N PHE A 173 -3.35 -2.80 2.32
CA PHE A 173 -3.25 -4.07 3.01
C PHE A 173 -3.97 -3.99 4.34
N ILE A 174 -4.89 -4.92 4.59
CA ILE A 174 -5.63 -5.02 5.84
C ILE A 174 -5.41 -6.38 6.48
N THR A 175 -5.22 -6.39 7.79
CA THR A 175 -4.88 -7.61 8.53
C THR A 175 -5.38 -7.55 9.98
N THR A 176 -5.32 -8.68 10.68
CA THR A 176 -5.54 -8.71 12.13
C THR A 176 -4.27 -8.37 12.91
N ASN A 177 -4.40 -7.83 14.13
CA ASN A 177 -3.26 -7.56 15.03
C ASN A 177 -2.40 -8.81 15.22
N ALA A 178 -3.02 -9.97 15.38
CA ALA A 178 -2.31 -11.25 15.55
C ALA A 178 -1.49 -11.64 14.31
N SER A 179 -2.00 -11.36 13.11
CA SER A 179 -1.26 -11.63 11.88
C SER A 179 -0.17 -10.58 11.64
N PHE A 180 -0.42 -9.32 11.97
CA PHE A 180 0.49 -8.20 11.78
C PHE A 180 1.85 -8.41 12.45
N VAL A 181 1.88 -8.98 13.67
CA VAL A 181 3.12 -9.26 14.41
C VAL A 181 3.94 -10.43 13.85
N THR A 182 3.44 -11.12 12.83
CA THR A 182 4.19 -12.23 12.23
C THR A 182 5.41 -11.71 11.47
N LYS A 183 6.53 -12.44 11.59
CA LYS A 183 7.81 -12.09 10.96
C LYS A 183 7.65 -11.73 9.47
N LYS A 184 6.85 -12.50 8.74
CA LYS A 184 6.65 -12.32 7.30
C LYS A 184 6.01 -10.97 6.94
N ILE A 185 5.03 -10.50 7.72
CA ILE A 185 4.40 -9.19 7.51
C ILE A 185 5.33 -8.08 7.96
N GLN A 186 5.98 -8.25 9.12
CA GLN A 186 6.92 -7.26 9.63
C GLN A 186 8.10 -7.01 8.68
N GLU A 187 8.62 -8.06 8.03
CA GLU A 187 9.63 -7.93 6.99
C GLU A 187 9.14 -7.08 5.80
N GLN A 188 7.89 -7.25 5.37
CA GLN A 188 7.33 -6.46 4.26
C GLN A 188 7.05 -5.01 4.68
N VAL A 189 6.46 -4.80 5.84
CA VAL A 189 6.17 -3.47 6.37
C VAL A 189 7.46 -2.69 6.64
N GLY A 190 8.50 -3.35 7.13
CA GLY A 190 9.82 -2.77 7.34
C GLY A 190 10.52 -2.27 6.06
N LEU A 191 10.09 -2.74 4.89
CA LEU A 191 10.59 -2.28 3.59
C LEU A 191 9.89 -1.00 3.09
N LEU A 192 8.77 -0.60 3.69
CA LEU A 192 8.02 0.60 3.32
C LEU A 192 8.69 1.86 3.86
N GLY A 193 8.29 3.01 3.35
CA GLY A 193 8.88 4.30 3.68
C GLY A 193 7.84 5.38 4.03
N PRO A 194 8.21 6.66 3.93
CA PRO A 194 7.40 7.79 4.38
C PRO A 194 6.05 7.93 3.67
N ASP A 195 5.92 7.42 2.43
CA ASP A 195 4.65 7.43 1.68
C ASP A 195 3.69 6.34 2.17
N THR A 196 3.74 5.97 3.43
CA THR A 196 2.93 4.91 4.01
C THR A 196 2.16 5.42 5.22
N VAL A 197 0.88 5.06 5.31
CA VAL A 197 0.05 5.29 6.49
C VAL A 197 -0.24 3.98 7.21
N TYR A 198 -0.06 4.00 8.52
CA TYR A 198 -0.45 2.91 9.41
C TYR A 198 -1.72 3.29 10.18
N VAL A 199 -2.77 2.53 9.97
CA VAL A 199 -4.08 2.71 10.60
C VAL A 199 -4.32 1.59 11.61
N VAL A 200 -4.66 1.95 12.81
CA VAL A 200 -4.95 1.01 13.90
C VAL A 200 -6.41 1.16 14.30
N ASP A 201 -7.22 0.18 14.01
CA ASP A 201 -8.57 0.12 14.53
C ASP A 201 -8.57 -0.38 15.98
N GLU A 202 -9.43 0.23 16.80
CA GLU A 202 -9.52 -0.08 18.24
C GLU A 202 -8.12 -0.01 18.93
N ALA A 203 -7.47 1.15 18.83
CA ALA A 203 -6.09 1.37 19.29
C ALA A 203 -5.82 0.97 20.74
N HIS A 204 -6.85 0.97 21.61
CA HIS A 204 -6.72 0.49 22.98
C HIS A 204 -6.27 -0.98 23.07
N ASN A 205 -6.57 -1.80 22.06
CA ASN A 205 -6.08 -3.17 21.97
C ASN A 205 -4.59 -3.28 21.62
N MET A 206 -4.01 -2.21 21.04
CA MET A 206 -2.57 -2.13 20.73
C MET A 206 -1.74 -1.60 21.89
N GLY A 207 -2.38 -1.14 22.99
CA GLY A 207 -1.71 -0.62 24.17
C GLY A 207 -0.96 -1.67 25.00
N ALA A 208 -1.17 -2.97 24.74
CA ALA A 208 -0.39 -4.01 25.37
C ALA A 208 1.08 -3.87 24.94
N GLU A 209 2.02 -3.94 25.90
CA GLU A 209 3.46 -3.82 25.70
C GLU A 209 3.99 -4.74 24.59
N TYR A 210 3.34 -5.87 24.40
CA TYR A 210 3.64 -6.81 23.33
C TYR A 210 3.50 -6.20 21.94
N TYR A 211 2.40 -5.47 21.63
CA TYR A 211 2.15 -4.90 20.30
C TYR A 211 2.99 -3.66 20.02
N ARG A 212 3.34 -2.89 21.04
CA ARG A 212 4.17 -1.66 20.90
C ARG A 212 5.50 -1.93 20.20
N ARG A 213 6.08 -3.12 20.38
CA ARG A 213 7.36 -3.54 19.75
C ARG A 213 7.27 -3.72 18.24
N TYR A 214 6.06 -3.85 17.72
CA TYR A 214 5.82 -4.09 16.30
C TYR A 214 5.28 -2.86 15.57
N LEU A 215 5.15 -1.73 16.26
CA LEU A 215 4.74 -0.48 15.62
C LEU A 215 5.83 -0.03 14.64
N PRO A 216 5.50 0.19 13.36
CA PRO A 216 6.50 0.55 12.37
C PRO A 216 7.02 1.98 12.60
N GLU A 217 8.34 2.14 12.68
CA GLU A 217 9.00 3.44 12.87
C GLU A 217 9.29 4.16 11.56
N ASN A 218 9.41 3.40 10.48
CA ASN A 218 9.78 3.86 9.12
C ASN A 218 8.63 4.49 8.32
N ILE A 219 7.44 4.54 8.87
CA ILE A 219 6.20 4.99 8.23
C ILE A 219 5.94 6.47 8.52
N GLY A 220 5.55 7.23 7.49
CA GLY A 220 5.36 8.69 7.59
C GLY A 220 4.09 9.11 8.31
N TYR A 221 2.99 8.36 8.17
CA TYR A 221 1.66 8.77 8.65
C TYR A 221 1.05 7.74 9.58
N ARG A 222 0.24 8.18 10.55
CA ARG A 222 -0.39 7.31 11.55
C ARG A 222 -1.78 7.79 11.90
N LEU A 223 -2.73 6.84 11.99
CA LEU A 223 -4.09 7.08 12.44
C LEU A 223 -4.53 5.94 13.38
N ALA A 224 -5.21 6.29 14.47
CA ALA A 224 -5.75 5.32 15.40
C ALA A 224 -7.16 5.71 15.86
#